data_2ff058e6623fbda96b83614256235b11
#
_entry.id   2ff058e6623fbda96b83614256235b11
#
_cell.length_a   1.000
_cell.length_b   1.000
_cell.length_c   1.000
_cell.angle_alpha   90.00
_cell.angle_beta   90.00
_cell.angle_gamma   90.00
#
_symmetry.space_group_name_H-M   'P 1'
#
loop_
_entity.id
_entity.type
_entity.pdbx_description
1 polymer ?
#
loop_
_entity_poly.entity_id
_entity_poly.type
_entity_poly.pdbx_seq_one_letter_code
_entity_poly.pdbx_strand_id
1 'polypeptide(L)'
;MQTIKNILFDLGGIFMNLDYHLTEKAFIDLGIVSFTEMYTQHHANSMFEDLETGKISTEEFYNAFRQVSNSNLSNEQIKTAWNAMLLDFPIERLNWLQEIGEKYKVYLYSNTNQIHYDAFMGIVSNTTGIKNFNSLFIKAYYSHELGLRKPYIGSFHKILEEQHLEPGETLFIDDTLKNIEGAKKAGLQTIHLVAPITVLELDL
;
A
#
# COMPACT_ATOMS: atom_id res chain seq x y z
N MET A 1 -5.99 17.91 -21.58
CA MET A 1 -6.16 16.71 -20.71
C MET A 1 -7.59 16.21 -20.87
N GLN A 2 -7.80 14.91 -20.86
CA GLN A 2 -9.15 14.34 -20.81
C GLN A 2 -9.76 14.61 -19.44
N THR A 3 -11.10 14.70 -19.37
CA THR A 3 -11.81 14.89 -18.11
C THR A 3 -11.66 13.63 -17.25
N ILE A 4 -11.25 13.79 -16.00
CA ILE A 4 -11.16 12.69 -15.04
C ILE A 4 -12.54 12.16 -14.72
N LYS A 5 -12.70 10.84 -14.75
CA LYS A 5 -13.92 10.12 -14.36
C LYS A 5 -13.64 9.11 -13.24
N ASN A 6 -12.39 8.64 -13.16
CA ASN A 6 -11.98 7.59 -12.24
C ASN A 6 -10.75 8.03 -11.46
N ILE A 7 -10.67 7.65 -10.19
CA ILE A 7 -9.49 7.89 -9.37
C ILE A 7 -9.04 6.54 -8.78
N LEU A 8 -7.77 6.22 -8.99
CA LEU A 8 -7.06 5.08 -8.41
C LEU A 8 -6.11 5.60 -7.34
N PHE A 9 -6.36 5.27 -6.09
CA PHE A 9 -5.57 5.74 -4.95
C PHE A 9 -4.58 4.69 -4.48
N ASP A 10 -3.40 5.11 -4.03
CA ASP A 10 -2.62 4.33 -3.08
C ASP A 10 -3.22 4.40 -1.68
N LEU A 11 -2.73 3.56 -0.77
CA LEU A 11 -3.15 3.48 0.62
C LEU A 11 -2.19 4.20 1.56
N GLY A 12 -0.93 3.76 1.57
CA GLY A 12 0.11 4.28 2.45
C GLY A 12 0.49 5.71 2.12
N GLY A 13 0.65 6.58 3.13
CA GLY A 13 0.89 8.02 2.88
C GLY A 13 -0.33 8.79 2.38
N ILE A 14 -1.34 8.11 1.82
CA ILE A 14 -2.57 8.71 1.29
C ILE A 14 -3.69 8.69 2.34
N PHE A 15 -4.16 7.52 2.73
CA PHE A 15 -5.23 7.34 3.72
C PHE A 15 -4.73 6.82 5.06
N MET A 16 -3.63 6.08 5.06
CA MET A 16 -3.00 5.52 6.26
C MET A 16 -1.62 6.17 6.47
N ASN A 17 -1.38 6.64 7.68
CA ASN A 17 -0.06 7.12 8.07
C ASN A 17 0.90 5.93 8.23
N LEU A 18 2.15 6.11 7.77
CA LEU A 18 3.21 5.11 7.87
C LEU A 18 4.49 5.73 8.44
N ASP A 19 5.23 4.93 9.22
CA ASP A 19 6.60 5.26 9.63
C ASP A 19 7.51 4.02 9.53
N TYR A 20 8.26 3.93 8.44
CA TYR A 20 9.19 2.82 8.17
C TYR A 20 10.30 2.68 9.22
N HIS A 21 10.68 3.78 9.91
CA HIS A 21 11.70 3.74 10.96
C HIS A 21 11.25 2.95 12.19
N LEU A 22 9.95 2.87 12.46
CA LEU A 22 9.44 2.08 13.57
C LEU A 22 9.65 0.58 13.34
N THR A 23 9.45 0.09 12.13
CA THR A 23 9.76 -1.31 11.78
C THR A 23 11.26 -1.58 11.82
N GLU A 24 12.09 -0.69 11.26
CA GLU A 24 13.53 -0.78 11.35
C GLU A 24 13.98 -0.87 12.81
N LYS A 25 13.54 0.09 13.63
CA LYS A 25 13.85 0.12 15.06
C LYS A 25 13.39 -1.15 15.78
N ALA A 26 12.19 -1.63 15.51
CA ALA A 26 11.65 -2.83 16.16
C ALA A 26 12.50 -4.08 15.85
N PHE A 27 12.99 -4.23 14.60
CA PHE A 27 13.87 -5.34 14.26
C PHE A 27 15.27 -5.17 14.84
N ILE A 28 15.82 -3.95 14.90
CA ILE A 28 17.10 -3.68 15.57
C ILE A 28 17.00 -4.01 17.07
N ASP A 29 15.92 -3.62 17.75
CA ASP A 29 15.69 -3.92 19.17
C ASP A 29 15.57 -5.45 19.41
N LEU A 30 15.16 -6.23 18.40
CA LEU A 30 15.16 -7.70 18.42
C LEU A 30 16.51 -8.33 18.01
N GLY A 31 17.55 -7.51 17.78
CA GLY A 31 18.90 -7.96 17.43
C GLY A 31 19.18 -8.10 15.93
N ILE A 32 18.27 -7.70 15.05
CA ILE A 32 18.46 -7.74 13.59
C ILE A 32 19.05 -6.40 13.11
N VAL A 33 20.31 -6.16 13.40
CA VAL A 33 20.99 -4.88 13.12
C VAL A 33 21.17 -4.58 11.62
N SER A 34 21.11 -5.60 10.76
CA SER A 34 21.23 -5.47 9.30
C SER A 34 19.86 -5.32 8.59
N PHE A 35 18.79 -5.03 9.31
CA PHE A 35 17.45 -4.98 8.71
C PHE A 35 17.35 -3.98 7.55
N THR A 36 17.98 -2.81 7.64
CA THR A 36 18.03 -1.79 6.58
C THR A 36 18.65 -2.29 5.27
N GLU A 37 19.55 -3.26 5.32
CA GLU A 37 20.11 -3.89 4.12
C GLU A 37 19.10 -4.80 3.44
N MET A 38 18.14 -5.30 4.18
CA MET A 38 17.10 -6.23 3.70
C MET A 38 15.87 -5.50 3.18
N TYR A 39 15.45 -4.41 3.84
CA TYR A 39 14.23 -3.68 3.54
C TYR A 39 14.32 -2.19 3.89
N THR A 40 13.86 -1.35 2.97
CA THR A 40 13.56 0.08 3.16
C THR A 40 12.34 0.44 2.31
N GLN A 41 11.79 1.64 2.44
CA GLN A 41 10.72 2.12 1.56
C GLN A 41 11.05 2.00 0.05
N HIS A 42 12.34 2.07 -0.31
CA HIS A 42 12.80 2.11 -1.70
C HIS A 42 13.54 0.86 -2.17
N HIS A 43 13.80 -0.08 -1.26
CA HIS A 43 14.51 -1.33 -1.53
C HIS A 43 13.90 -2.46 -0.71
N ALA A 44 13.61 -3.57 -1.37
CA ALA A 44 13.22 -4.81 -0.75
C ALA A 44 14.02 -5.96 -1.39
N ASN A 45 14.51 -6.89 -0.58
CA ASN A 45 15.04 -8.12 -1.16
C ASN A 45 13.90 -9.00 -1.70
N SER A 46 14.25 -10.04 -2.47
CA SER A 46 13.25 -10.88 -3.15
C SER A 46 12.20 -11.48 -2.22
N MET A 47 12.55 -11.79 -0.98
CA MET A 47 11.62 -12.36 0.00
C MET A 47 10.43 -11.42 0.31
N PHE A 48 10.69 -10.12 0.48
CA PHE A 48 9.62 -9.14 0.72
C PHE A 48 8.80 -8.91 -0.55
N GLU A 49 9.45 -8.87 -1.73
CA GLU A 49 8.73 -8.76 -3.00
C GLU A 49 7.84 -9.98 -3.28
N ASP A 50 8.32 -11.18 -2.95
CA ASP A 50 7.57 -12.42 -3.11
C ASP A 50 6.37 -12.48 -2.13
N LEU A 51 6.52 -11.97 -0.90
CA LEU A 51 5.42 -11.79 0.02
C LEU A 51 4.40 -10.76 -0.50
N GLU A 52 4.85 -9.60 -0.98
CA GLU A 52 3.99 -8.54 -1.51
C GLU A 52 3.30 -8.91 -2.84
N THR A 53 3.79 -9.92 -3.54
CA THR A 53 3.16 -10.45 -4.75
C THR A 53 2.43 -11.77 -4.52
N GLY A 54 2.31 -12.22 -3.26
CA GLY A 54 1.62 -13.45 -2.90
C GLY A 54 2.26 -14.73 -3.42
N LYS A 55 3.53 -14.68 -3.85
CA LYS A 55 4.28 -15.86 -4.32
C LYS A 55 4.70 -16.77 -3.19
N ILE A 56 4.84 -16.22 -1.98
CA ILE A 56 5.09 -16.98 -0.76
C ILE A 56 4.00 -16.68 0.26
N SER A 57 3.65 -17.69 1.04
CA SER A 57 2.74 -17.56 2.17
C SER A 57 3.38 -16.81 3.34
N THR A 58 2.57 -16.38 4.29
CA THR A 58 3.02 -15.78 5.55
C THR A 58 3.99 -16.70 6.31
N GLU A 59 3.72 -18.00 6.35
CA GLU A 59 4.57 -18.96 7.05
C GLU A 59 5.92 -19.15 6.34
N GLU A 60 5.92 -19.22 5.02
CA GLU A 60 7.17 -19.27 4.23
C GLU A 60 8.00 -18.00 4.41
N PHE A 61 7.34 -16.84 4.49
CA PHE A 61 8.02 -15.58 4.80
C PHE A 61 8.70 -15.62 6.18
N TYR A 62 8.00 -16.05 7.23
CA TYR A 62 8.60 -16.14 8.57
C TYR A 62 9.81 -17.08 8.59
N ASN A 63 9.72 -18.22 7.87
CA ASN A 63 10.82 -19.17 7.76
C ASN A 63 12.02 -18.58 7.00
N ALA A 64 11.76 -17.93 5.85
CA ALA A 64 12.78 -17.25 5.06
C ALA A 64 13.43 -16.09 5.82
N PHE A 65 12.63 -15.31 6.56
CA PHE A 65 13.14 -14.22 7.39
C PHE A 65 14.14 -14.72 8.44
N ARG A 66 13.78 -15.78 9.19
CA ARG A 66 14.69 -16.40 10.17
C ARG A 66 16.00 -16.89 9.53
N GLN A 67 15.93 -17.49 8.35
CA GLN A 67 17.12 -17.96 7.62
C GLN A 67 18.02 -16.79 7.20
N VAL A 68 17.46 -15.76 6.57
CA VAL A 68 18.23 -14.61 6.07
C VAL A 68 18.79 -13.78 7.23
N SER A 69 18.03 -13.58 8.29
CA SER A 69 18.47 -12.81 9.47
C SER A 69 19.30 -13.62 10.47
N ASN A 70 19.50 -14.92 10.22
CA ASN A 70 20.16 -15.87 11.14
C ASN A 70 19.62 -15.75 12.57
N SER A 71 18.30 -15.72 12.71
CA SER A 71 17.60 -15.50 13.99
C SER A 71 16.67 -16.65 14.35
N ASN A 72 16.30 -16.73 15.63
CA ASN A 72 15.29 -17.65 16.15
C ASN A 72 14.01 -16.93 16.60
N LEU A 73 13.69 -15.79 15.98
CA LEU A 73 12.50 -15.00 16.32
C LEU A 73 11.22 -15.83 16.07
N SER A 74 10.28 -15.70 16.98
CA SER A 74 8.94 -16.29 16.79
C SER A 74 8.17 -15.56 15.69
N ASN A 75 7.16 -16.21 15.11
CA ASN A 75 6.26 -15.58 14.14
C ASN A 75 5.65 -14.28 14.69
N GLU A 76 5.26 -14.27 15.96
CA GLU A 76 4.65 -13.10 16.61
C GLU A 76 5.64 -11.94 16.78
N GLN A 77 6.91 -12.22 17.08
CA GLN A 77 7.95 -11.19 17.14
C GLN A 77 8.20 -10.57 15.76
N ILE A 78 8.32 -11.39 14.71
CA ILE A 78 8.49 -10.92 13.34
C ILE A 78 7.27 -10.11 12.89
N LYS A 79 6.06 -10.63 13.11
CA LYS A 79 4.79 -9.97 12.77
C LYS A 79 4.66 -8.60 13.47
N THR A 80 4.93 -8.55 14.77
CA THR A 80 4.83 -7.32 15.56
C THR A 80 5.83 -6.27 15.06
N ALA A 81 7.09 -6.67 14.84
CA ALA A 81 8.10 -5.76 14.31
C ALA A 81 7.80 -5.31 12.88
N TRP A 82 7.32 -6.23 12.01
CA TRP A 82 6.95 -5.92 10.64
C TRP A 82 5.77 -4.95 10.55
N ASN A 83 4.77 -5.08 11.43
CA ASN A 83 3.60 -4.21 11.48
C ASN A 83 3.84 -2.87 12.21
N ALA A 84 5.00 -2.66 12.84
CA ALA A 84 5.26 -1.44 13.61
C ALA A 84 5.19 -0.15 12.78
N MET A 85 5.42 -0.23 11.46
CA MET A 85 5.29 0.92 10.55
C MET A 85 3.86 1.39 10.32
N LEU A 86 2.86 0.53 10.59
CA LEU A 86 1.46 0.83 10.35
C LEU A 86 0.91 1.71 11.47
N LEU A 87 0.52 2.93 11.15
CA LEU A 87 0.01 3.88 12.13
C LEU A 87 -1.54 3.95 12.04
N ASP A 88 -2.08 5.14 11.97
CA ASP A 88 -3.51 5.42 12.03
C ASP A 88 -4.10 5.76 10.66
N PHE A 89 -5.42 5.79 10.63
CA PHE A 89 -6.22 6.32 9.52
C PHE A 89 -6.88 7.62 9.98
N PRO A 90 -6.38 8.79 9.56
CA PRO A 90 -7.04 10.07 9.87
C PRO A 90 -8.47 10.07 9.32
N ILE A 91 -9.46 10.20 10.20
CA ILE A 91 -10.88 10.08 9.83
C ILE A 91 -11.29 11.13 8.79
N GLU A 92 -10.66 12.30 8.81
CA GLU A 92 -10.92 13.38 7.87
C GLU A 92 -10.61 12.97 6.43
N ARG A 93 -9.54 12.18 6.22
CA ARG A 93 -9.18 11.66 4.90
C ARG A 93 -10.19 10.63 4.40
N LEU A 94 -10.76 9.83 5.29
CA LEU A 94 -11.79 8.84 4.93
C LEU A 94 -13.14 9.51 4.66
N ASN A 95 -13.49 10.56 5.39
CA ASN A 95 -14.66 11.39 5.10
C ASN A 95 -14.53 12.05 3.74
N TRP A 96 -13.37 12.64 3.44
CA TRP A 96 -13.07 13.20 2.13
C TRP A 96 -13.17 12.15 1.01
N LEU A 97 -12.68 10.91 1.24
CA LEU A 97 -12.82 9.81 0.28
C LEU A 97 -14.29 9.51 -0.04
N GLN A 98 -15.18 9.54 0.95
CA GLN A 98 -16.61 9.34 0.73
C GLN A 98 -17.20 10.47 -0.13
N GLU A 99 -16.86 11.73 0.15
CA GLU A 99 -17.31 12.88 -0.63
C GLU A 99 -16.83 12.84 -2.08
N ILE A 100 -15.58 12.45 -2.31
CA ILE A 100 -15.00 12.28 -3.65
C ILE A 100 -15.65 11.11 -4.39
N GLY A 101 -16.03 10.05 -3.68
CA GLY A 101 -16.75 8.91 -4.25
C GLY A 101 -18.13 9.25 -4.80
N GLU A 102 -18.72 10.39 -4.42
CA GLU A 102 -19.98 10.89 -5.00
C GLU A 102 -19.77 11.54 -6.39
N LYS A 103 -18.54 12.02 -6.67
CA LYS A 103 -18.21 12.72 -7.91
C LYS A 103 -17.47 11.82 -8.92
N TYR A 104 -16.65 10.89 -8.43
CA TYR A 104 -15.76 10.04 -9.22
C TYR A 104 -15.95 8.57 -8.88
N LYS A 105 -15.65 7.68 -9.83
CA LYS A 105 -15.46 6.25 -9.52
C LYS A 105 -14.12 6.07 -8.81
N VAL A 106 -14.14 5.64 -7.56
CA VAL A 106 -12.93 5.50 -6.73
C VAL A 106 -12.51 4.04 -6.59
N TYR A 107 -11.21 3.81 -6.72
CA TYR A 107 -10.55 2.52 -6.64
C TYR A 107 -9.32 2.64 -5.73
N LEU A 108 -8.92 1.52 -5.12
CA LEU A 108 -7.69 1.43 -4.35
C LEU A 108 -6.70 0.50 -5.06
N TYR A 109 -5.41 0.87 -5.07
CA TYR A 109 -4.33 -0.02 -5.48
C TYR A 109 -3.13 0.13 -4.54
N SER A 110 -2.92 -0.83 -3.65
CA SER A 110 -1.87 -0.81 -2.62
C SER A 110 -0.86 -1.94 -2.82
N ASN A 111 0.42 -1.59 -2.74
CA ASN A 111 1.47 -2.58 -2.51
C ASN A 111 1.42 -2.96 -1.04
N THR A 112 1.09 -4.21 -0.75
CA THR A 112 0.97 -4.72 0.63
C THR A 112 1.08 -6.25 0.63
N ASN A 113 0.98 -6.83 1.81
CA ASN A 113 1.03 -8.27 2.03
C ASN A 113 -0.04 -8.69 3.04
N GLN A 114 -0.28 -9.99 3.17
CA GLN A 114 -1.34 -10.51 4.04
C GLN A 114 -1.15 -10.10 5.52
N ILE A 115 0.11 -10.02 6.00
CA ILE A 115 0.41 -9.65 7.41
C ILE A 115 -0.02 -8.21 7.68
N HIS A 116 0.34 -7.29 6.79
CA HIS A 116 -0.06 -5.88 6.89
C HIS A 116 -1.56 -5.70 6.65
N TYR A 117 -2.15 -6.44 5.68
CA TYR A 117 -3.57 -6.39 5.39
C TYR A 117 -4.41 -6.70 6.63
N ASP A 118 -4.13 -7.83 7.30
CA ASP A 118 -4.85 -8.22 8.51
C ASP A 118 -4.69 -7.18 9.63
N ALA A 119 -3.50 -6.60 9.78
CA ALA A 119 -3.22 -5.59 10.79
C ALA A 119 -3.95 -4.27 10.51
N PHE A 120 -3.85 -3.71 9.31
CA PHE A 120 -4.47 -2.41 9.04
C PHE A 120 -6.00 -2.48 8.94
N MET A 121 -6.58 -3.60 8.54
CA MET A 121 -8.04 -3.80 8.63
C MET A 121 -8.52 -3.76 10.07
N GLY A 122 -7.72 -4.29 11.01
CA GLY A 122 -7.97 -4.15 12.45
C GLY A 122 -7.81 -2.70 12.93
N ILE A 123 -6.76 -2.01 12.49
CA ILE A 123 -6.51 -0.61 12.86
C ILE A 123 -7.69 0.28 12.41
N VAL A 124 -8.06 0.25 11.13
CA VAL A 124 -9.14 1.09 10.62
C VAL A 124 -10.47 0.80 11.31
N SER A 125 -10.80 -0.47 11.55
CA SER A 125 -12.03 -0.84 12.26
C SER A 125 -12.08 -0.31 13.69
N ASN A 126 -10.96 -0.42 14.42
CA ASN A 126 -10.88 -0.02 15.83
C ASN A 126 -10.81 1.50 16.02
N THR A 127 -10.16 2.23 15.11
CA THR A 127 -9.93 3.67 15.24
C THR A 127 -11.06 4.51 14.66
N THR A 128 -11.71 4.03 13.58
CA THR A 128 -12.72 4.81 12.84
C THR A 128 -14.13 4.23 12.93
N GLY A 129 -14.27 2.99 13.39
CA GLY A 129 -15.53 2.25 13.41
C GLY A 129 -15.96 1.69 12.03
N ILE A 130 -15.18 1.92 10.97
CA ILE A 130 -15.45 1.41 9.63
C ILE A 130 -15.10 -0.09 9.58
N LYS A 131 -16.11 -0.94 9.57
CA LYS A 131 -15.93 -2.40 9.62
C LYS A 131 -15.47 -3.01 8.30
N ASN A 132 -15.79 -2.37 7.19
CA ASN A 132 -15.42 -2.83 5.85
C ASN A 132 -14.80 -1.67 5.07
N PHE A 133 -13.49 -1.49 5.23
CA PHE A 133 -12.73 -0.46 4.53
C PHE A 133 -12.85 -0.57 3.01
N ASN A 134 -12.89 -1.79 2.48
CA ASN A 134 -12.99 -2.02 1.04
C ASN A 134 -14.29 -1.48 0.45
N SER A 135 -15.36 -1.34 1.25
CA SER A 135 -16.63 -0.78 0.77
C SER A 135 -16.60 0.71 0.46
N LEU A 136 -15.54 1.41 0.82
CA LEU A 136 -15.31 2.81 0.44
C LEU A 136 -14.90 2.97 -1.04
N PHE A 137 -14.59 1.86 -1.72
CA PHE A 137 -14.14 1.81 -3.11
C PHE A 137 -15.07 0.92 -3.94
N ILE A 138 -15.15 1.18 -5.24
CA ILE A 138 -15.79 0.24 -6.18
C ILE A 138 -15.03 -1.09 -6.15
N LYS A 139 -13.69 -1.03 -6.14
CA LYS A 139 -12.81 -2.18 -5.97
C LYS A 139 -11.50 -1.75 -5.30
N ALA A 140 -11.06 -2.52 -4.33
CA ALA A 140 -9.73 -2.43 -3.75
C ALA A 140 -8.85 -3.54 -4.34
N TYR A 141 -7.65 -3.16 -4.77
CA TYR A 141 -6.62 -4.07 -5.29
C TYR A 141 -5.43 -4.06 -4.33
N TYR A 142 -5.02 -5.24 -3.93
CA TYR A 142 -3.86 -5.46 -3.08
C TYR A 142 -2.85 -6.31 -3.85
N SER A 143 -1.58 -5.92 -3.84
CA SER A 143 -0.54 -6.55 -4.67
C SER A 143 -0.41 -8.05 -4.42
N HIS A 144 -0.54 -8.50 -3.17
CA HIS A 144 -0.44 -9.92 -2.82
C HIS A 144 -1.61 -10.78 -3.33
N GLU A 145 -2.79 -10.18 -3.56
CA GLU A 145 -3.93 -10.84 -4.21
C GLU A 145 -3.84 -10.74 -5.74
N LEU A 146 -3.39 -9.57 -6.24
CA LEU A 146 -3.26 -9.30 -7.67
C LEU A 146 -2.15 -10.14 -8.34
N GLY A 147 -1.14 -10.55 -7.56
CA GLY A 147 0.09 -11.21 -8.02
C GLY A 147 1.06 -10.27 -8.74
N LEU A 148 0.80 -8.97 -8.70
CA LEU A 148 1.58 -7.90 -9.35
C LEU A 148 1.65 -6.70 -8.42
N ARG A 149 2.72 -5.90 -8.53
CA ARG A 149 2.92 -4.71 -7.71
C ARG A 149 3.31 -3.49 -8.55
N LYS A 150 3.08 -2.29 -8.03
CA LYS A 150 3.64 -1.04 -8.54
C LYS A 150 5.17 -1.07 -8.36
N PRO A 151 5.95 -0.46 -9.24
CA PRO A 151 5.59 0.36 -10.41
C PRO A 151 5.44 -0.44 -11.73
N TYR A 152 5.25 -1.76 -11.68
CA TYR A 152 5.17 -2.59 -12.89
C TYR A 152 3.97 -2.18 -13.75
N ILE A 153 4.23 -1.76 -14.99
CA ILE A 153 3.21 -1.20 -15.90
C ILE A 153 2.05 -2.19 -16.12
N GLY A 154 2.35 -3.49 -16.24
CA GLY A 154 1.35 -4.55 -16.44
C GLY A 154 0.34 -4.64 -15.28
N SER A 155 0.68 -4.21 -14.07
CA SER A 155 -0.25 -4.19 -12.96
C SER A 155 -1.33 -3.12 -13.11
N PHE A 156 -0.96 -1.94 -13.63
CA PHE A 156 -1.92 -0.88 -13.97
C PHE A 156 -2.82 -1.31 -15.13
N HIS A 157 -2.24 -1.88 -16.20
CA HIS A 157 -3.01 -2.37 -17.35
C HIS A 157 -4.02 -3.43 -16.94
N LYS A 158 -3.65 -4.38 -16.05
CA LYS A 158 -4.57 -5.39 -15.54
C LYS A 158 -5.78 -4.79 -14.83
N ILE A 159 -5.57 -3.76 -13.98
CA ILE A 159 -6.64 -3.05 -13.28
C ILE A 159 -7.53 -2.29 -14.27
N LEU A 160 -6.91 -1.54 -15.20
CA LEU A 160 -7.64 -0.78 -16.22
C LEU A 160 -8.51 -1.69 -17.09
N GLU A 161 -7.99 -2.83 -17.53
CA GLU A 161 -8.72 -3.82 -18.33
C GLU A 161 -9.86 -4.46 -17.54
N GLU A 162 -9.60 -4.92 -16.29
CA GLU A 162 -10.62 -5.58 -15.45
C GLU A 162 -11.79 -4.65 -15.14
N GLN A 163 -11.52 -3.35 -14.93
CA GLN A 163 -12.53 -2.36 -14.60
C GLN A 163 -13.05 -1.58 -15.81
N HIS A 164 -12.59 -1.91 -17.02
CA HIS A 164 -12.94 -1.21 -18.27
C HIS A 164 -12.71 0.32 -18.17
N LEU A 165 -11.53 0.71 -17.65
CA LEU A 165 -11.16 2.10 -17.44
C LEU A 165 -10.29 2.61 -18.59
N GLU A 166 -10.61 3.82 -19.08
CA GLU A 166 -9.75 4.52 -20.03
C GLU A 166 -8.58 5.19 -19.29
N PRO A 167 -7.32 4.89 -19.67
CA PRO A 167 -6.15 5.43 -18.95
C PRO A 167 -6.15 6.94 -18.84
N GLY A 168 -6.46 7.65 -19.94
CA GLY A 168 -6.48 9.12 -19.99
C GLY A 168 -7.60 9.77 -19.15
N GLU A 169 -8.62 9.01 -18.75
CA GLU A 169 -9.72 9.45 -17.88
C GLU A 169 -9.55 8.97 -16.43
N THR A 170 -8.42 8.31 -16.12
CA THR A 170 -8.11 7.76 -14.80
C THR A 170 -6.94 8.50 -14.18
N LEU A 171 -7.17 9.07 -13.00
CA LEU A 171 -6.16 9.74 -12.20
C LEU A 171 -5.59 8.75 -11.17
N PHE A 172 -4.27 8.60 -11.11
CA PHE A 172 -3.58 7.84 -10.09
C PHE A 172 -2.90 8.79 -9.08
N ILE A 173 -3.13 8.56 -7.79
CA ILE A 173 -2.60 9.37 -6.69
C ILE A 173 -1.78 8.48 -5.77
N ASP A 174 -0.49 8.79 -5.59
CA ASP A 174 0.47 7.98 -4.84
C ASP A 174 1.59 8.89 -4.30
N ASP A 175 2.20 8.54 -3.18
CA ASP A 175 3.30 9.27 -2.55
C ASP A 175 4.69 8.87 -3.08
N THR A 176 4.77 7.80 -3.83
CA THR A 176 6.03 7.22 -4.32
C THR A 176 6.27 7.56 -5.78
N LEU A 177 7.32 8.34 -6.07
CA LEU A 177 7.65 8.80 -7.42
C LEU A 177 7.79 7.65 -8.44
N LYS A 178 8.39 6.52 -8.07
CA LYS A 178 8.52 5.35 -8.98
C LYS A 178 7.15 4.81 -9.41
N ASN A 179 6.16 4.80 -8.51
CA ASN A 179 4.81 4.36 -8.83
C ASN A 179 4.12 5.33 -9.80
N ILE A 180 4.30 6.65 -9.56
CA ILE A 180 3.82 7.71 -10.45
C ILE A 180 4.41 7.56 -11.87
N GLU A 181 5.71 7.28 -11.98
CA GLU A 181 6.36 7.04 -13.27
C GLU A 181 5.82 5.79 -13.97
N GLY A 182 5.54 4.72 -13.22
CA GLY A 182 4.92 3.50 -13.74
C GLY A 182 3.51 3.76 -14.29
N ALA A 183 2.69 4.50 -13.54
CA ALA A 183 1.34 4.88 -13.92
C ALA A 183 1.31 5.78 -15.16
N LYS A 184 2.22 6.76 -15.24
CA LYS A 184 2.38 7.60 -16.45
C LYS A 184 2.71 6.78 -17.69
N LYS A 185 3.60 5.78 -17.58
CA LYS A 185 3.93 4.88 -18.67
C LYS A 185 2.76 3.98 -19.09
N ALA A 186 1.83 3.70 -18.16
CA ALA A 186 0.58 3.00 -18.45
C ALA A 186 -0.52 3.92 -19.03
N GLY A 187 -0.23 5.23 -19.18
CA GLY A 187 -1.13 6.22 -19.79
C GLY A 187 -2.07 6.94 -18.82
N LEU A 188 -1.95 6.72 -17.51
CA LEU A 188 -2.79 7.40 -16.51
C LEU A 188 -2.36 8.85 -16.32
N GLN A 189 -3.32 9.69 -15.93
CA GLN A 189 -3.02 10.98 -15.33
C GLN A 189 -2.54 10.75 -13.88
N THR A 190 -1.69 11.61 -13.33
CA THR A 190 -1.09 11.34 -12.02
C THR A 190 -0.94 12.57 -11.16
N ILE A 191 -1.08 12.38 -9.84
CA ILE A 191 -0.66 13.33 -8.81
C ILE A 191 0.35 12.61 -7.90
N HIS A 192 1.55 13.20 -7.77
CA HIS A 192 2.55 12.79 -6.78
C HIS A 192 2.26 13.57 -5.50
N LEU A 193 1.62 12.91 -4.53
CA LEU A 193 1.16 13.52 -3.28
C LEU A 193 2.20 13.28 -2.17
N VAL A 194 3.00 14.29 -1.88
CA VAL A 194 4.11 14.20 -0.93
C VAL A 194 3.81 15.02 0.33
N ALA A 195 4.05 14.42 1.50
CA ALA A 195 3.92 15.12 2.77
C ALA A 195 4.70 16.46 2.78
N PRO A 196 4.18 17.52 3.43
CA PRO A 196 3.04 17.52 4.34
C PRO A 196 1.65 17.64 3.65
N ILE A 197 1.61 17.72 2.32
CA ILE A 197 0.35 17.81 1.56
C ILE A 197 -0.40 16.49 1.65
N THR A 198 -1.70 16.55 1.88
CA THR A 198 -2.59 15.40 1.97
C THR A 198 -3.71 15.47 0.92
N VAL A 199 -4.56 14.46 0.87
CA VAL A 199 -5.73 14.48 -0.03
C VAL A 199 -6.69 15.64 0.26
N LEU A 200 -6.65 16.19 1.48
CA LEU A 200 -7.53 17.30 1.89
C LEU A 200 -7.23 18.62 1.19
N GLU A 201 -6.02 18.78 0.65
CA GLU A 201 -5.60 19.96 -0.12
C GLU A 201 -5.80 19.79 -1.63
N LEU A 202 -6.35 18.65 -2.08
CA LEU A 202 -6.61 18.44 -3.51
C LEU A 202 -7.92 19.09 -3.93
N ASP A 203 -7.87 19.91 -4.99
CA ASP A 203 -9.05 20.50 -5.64
C ASP A 203 -9.55 19.54 -6.74
N LEU A 204 -10.44 18.59 -6.37
CA LEU A 204 -11.00 17.54 -7.22
C LEU A 204 -12.54 17.59 -7.26
#